data_ea2bbfcf9c7b815a6e79e1b8a79317a6
#
_entry.id   ea2bbfcf9c7b815a6e79e1b8a79317a6
#
_cell.length_a   1.000
_cell.length_b   1.000
_cell.length_c   1.000
_cell.angle_alpha   90.00
_cell.angle_beta   90.00
_cell.angle_gamma   90.00
#
_symmetry.space_group_name_H-M   'P 1'
#
loop_
_entity.id
_entity.type
_entity.pdbx_description
1 polymer ?
#
loop_
_entity_poly.entity_id
_entity_poly.type
_entity_poly.pdbx_seq_one_letter_code
_entity_poly.pdbx_strand_id
1 'polypeptide(L)'
;MPVRLTILGSGSSGNCAYLETDETRLLIDAGFSLRQIRQRLASIGRAPENLTGILVTHEHSDHVQSLPALSEKLRIPVYCNRPTQEAVEYQFQTRLVCRLFETGASFE
;
A
#
# COMPACT_ATOMS: atom_id res chain seq x y z
N MET A 1 13.32 -5.23 19.04
CA MET A 1 12.20 -5.66 18.19
C MET A 1 12.68 -5.90 16.79
N PRO A 2 12.46 -7.08 16.24
CA PRO A 2 12.86 -7.30 14.85
C PRO A 2 11.97 -6.52 13.91
N VAL A 3 12.59 -5.93 12.90
CA VAL A 3 11.91 -5.29 11.79
C VAL A 3 12.27 -6.08 10.54
N ARG A 4 11.26 -6.52 9.80
CA ARG A 4 11.47 -7.28 8.57
C ARG A 4 10.95 -6.49 7.39
N LEU A 5 11.80 -6.26 6.42
CA LEU A 5 11.44 -5.61 5.16
C LEU A 5 11.61 -6.61 4.02
N THR A 6 10.56 -6.82 3.25
CA THR A 6 10.59 -7.71 2.09
C THR A 6 10.16 -6.94 0.85
N ILE A 7 10.97 -6.96 -0.19
CA ILE A 7 10.64 -6.36 -1.47
C ILE A 7 9.82 -7.38 -2.27
N LEU A 8 8.55 -7.10 -2.46
CA LEU A 8 7.66 -7.98 -3.21
C LEU A 8 7.77 -7.77 -4.72
N GLY A 9 8.24 -6.60 -5.13
CA GLY A 9 8.50 -6.28 -6.52
C GLY A 9 8.98 -4.86 -6.66
N SER A 10 9.79 -4.60 -7.70
CA SER A 10 10.26 -3.25 -8.01
C SER A 10 10.44 -3.13 -9.51
N GLY A 11 10.13 -1.94 -10.06
CA GLY A 11 10.27 -1.65 -11.47
C GLY A 11 8.99 -1.12 -12.09
N SER A 12 8.98 -0.99 -13.40
CA SER A 12 7.86 -0.39 -14.14
C SER A 12 6.61 -1.30 -14.17
N SER A 13 6.76 -2.60 -13.93
CA SER A 13 5.62 -3.53 -13.89
C SER A 13 4.90 -3.56 -12.56
N GLY A 14 5.49 -2.99 -11.52
CA GLY A 14 4.87 -2.88 -10.22
C GLY A 14 5.88 -2.70 -9.11
N ASN A 15 5.48 -1.92 -8.09
CA ASN A 15 6.32 -1.64 -6.92
C ASN A 15 5.52 -1.97 -5.67
N CYS A 16 6.13 -2.73 -4.78
CA CYS A 16 5.48 -3.13 -3.54
C CYS A 16 6.54 -3.66 -2.58
N ALA A 17 6.50 -3.18 -1.35
CA ALA A 17 7.36 -3.68 -0.28
C ALA A 17 6.49 -3.99 0.94
N TYR A 18 6.93 -4.92 1.75
CA TYR A 18 6.21 -5.34 2.94
C TYR A 18 7.11 -5.13 4.16
N LEU A 19 6.61 -4.39 5.14
CA LEU A 19 7.32 -4.08 6.37
C LEU A 19 6.55 -4.67 7.55
N GLU A 20 7.22 -5.47 8.35
CA GLU A 20 6.60 -6.12 9.50
C GLU A 20 7.40 -5.87 10.77
N THR A 21 6.67 -5.50 11.83
CA THR A 21 7.18 -5.52 13.21
C THR A 21 6.26 -6.43 14.03
N ASP A 22 6.46 -6.46 15.36
CA ASP A 22 5.60 -7.30 16.21
C ASP A 22 4.13 -6.93 16.15
N GLU A 23 3.82 -5.63 15.94
CA GLU A 23 2.45 -5.13 16.00
C GLU A 23 1.97 -4.46 14.70
N THR A 24 2.86 -4.30 13.73
CA THR A 24 2.57 -3.52 12.53
C THR A 24 2.90 -4.33 11.28
N ARG A 25 2.00 -4.28 10.30
CA ARG A 25 2.20 -4.89 8.99
C ARG A 25 1.79 -3.87 7.95
N LEU A 26 2.80 -3.30 7.28
CA LEU A 26 2.59 -2.25 6.29
C LEU A 26 2.94 -2.75 4.89
N LEU A 27 2.11 -2.35 3.94
CA LEU A 27 2.44 -2.46 2.53
C LEU A 27 2.92 -1.08 2.08
N ILE A 28 4.08 -1.00 1.46
CA ILE A 28 4.61 0.24 0.91
C ILE A 28 4.41 0.15 -0.60
N ASP A 29 3.48 0.95 -1.10
CA ASP A 29 2.97 0.93 -2.46
C ASP A 29 2.23 -0.38 -2.78
N ALA A 30 1.31 -0.31 -3.73
CA ALA A 30 0.45 -1.41 -4.11
C ALA A 30 0.31 -1.48 -5.64
N GLY A 31 1.47 -1.64 -6.30
CA GLY A 31 1.60 -1.54 -7.75
C GLY A 31 1.20 -2.78 -8.53
N PHE A 32 0.73 -3.82 -7.85
CA PHE A 32 0.24 -5.05 -8.49
C PHE A 32 -1.26 -5.18 -8.27
N SER A 33 -1.90 -6.07 -9.03
CA SER A 33 -3.30 -6.41 -8.76
C SER A 33 -3.44 -7.05 -7.37
N LEU A 34 -4.65 -7.03 -6.81
CA LEU A 34 -4.88 -7.66 -5.51
C LEU A 34 -4.51 -9.15 -5.56
N ARG A 35 -4.81 -9.83 -6.66
CA ARG A 35 -4.45 -11.24 -6.84
C ARG A 35 -2.95 -11.45 -6.74
N GLN A 36 -2.17 -10.59 -7.41
CA GLN A 36 -0.71 -10.70 -7.39
C GLN A 36 -0.14 -10.38 -6.00
N ILE A 37 -0.69 -9.36 -5.34
CA ILE A 37 -0.26 -9.03 -3.99
C ILE A 37 -0.55 -10.20 -3.04
N ARG A 38 -1.74 -10.81 -3.16
CA ARG A 38 -2.08 -11.99 -2.35
C ARG A 38 -1.11 -13.13 -2.58
N GLN A 39 -0.76 -13.39 -3.84
CA GLN A 39 0.20 -14.46 -4.19
C GLN A 39 1.59 -14.17 -3.62
N ARG A 40 2.05 -12.93 -3.75
CA ARG A 40 3.38 -12.54 -3.28
C ARG A 40 3.47 -12.58 -1.74
N LEU A 41 2.44 -12.13 -1.05
CA LEU A 41 2.38 -12.23 0.41
C LEU A 41 2.30 -13.69 0.85
N ALA A 42 1.54 -14.52 0.15
CA ALA A 42 1.43 -15.93 0.47
C ALA A 42 2.79 -16.64 0.39
N SER A 43 3.66 -16.22 -0.53
CA SER A 43 4.99 -16.82 -0.67
C SER A 43 5.88 -16.61 0.56
N ILE A 44 5.54 -15.65 1.41
CA ILE A 44 6.24 -15.39 2.67
C ILE A 44 5.35 -15.71 3.89
N GLY A 45 4.26 -16.45 3.67
CA GLY A 45 3.37 -16.87 4.75
C GLY A 45 2.49 -15.74 5.28
N ARG A 46 2.14 -14.76 4.46
CA ARG A 46 1.34 -13.60 4.86
C ARG A 46 0.12 -13.44 3.96
N ALA A 47 -0.84 -12.61 4.40
CA ALA A 47 -2.07 -12.35 3.68
C ALA A 47 -2.45 -10.87 3.78
N PRO A 48 -3.09 -10.29 2.73
CA PRO A 48 -3.46 -8.88 2.75
C PRO A 48 -4.50 -8.54 3.84
N GLU A 49 -5.31 -9.49 4.26
CA GLU A 49 -6.29 -9.28 5.32
C GLU A 49 -5.67 -8.88 6.65
N ASN A 50 -4.41 -9.19 6.86
CA ASN A 50 -3.71 -8.90 8.11
C ASN A 50 -2.92 -7.60 8.07
N LEU A 51 -2.99 -6.84 6.98
CA LEU A 51 -2.29 -5.57 6.87
C LEU A 51 -2.89 -4.53 7.80
N THR A 52 -2.04 -3.76 8.47
CA THR A 52 -2.47 -2.66 9.35
C THR A 52 -2.51 -1.34 8.63
N GLY A 53 -1.88 -1.23 7.46
CA GLY A 53 -1.92 -0.02 6.66
C GLY A 53 -1.16 -0.15 5.35
N ILE A 54 -1.38 0.82 4.48
CA ILE A 54 -0.70 0.94 3.19
C ILE A 54 -0.14 2.35 3.10
N LEU A 55 1.16 2.47 2.86
CA LEU A 55 1.82 3.75 2.65
C LEU A 55 2.07 3.92 1.16
N VAL A 56 1.57 5.02 0.59
CA VAL A 56 1.71 5.29 -0.84
C VAL A 56 2.76 6.37 -1.04
N THR A 57 3.79 6.06 -1.84
CA THR A 57 4.88 6.98 -2.11
C THR A 57 4.66 7.79 -3.39
N HIS A 58 4.01 7.20 -4.40
CA HIS A 58 3.75 7.84 -5.70
C HIS A 58 2.37 7.46 -6.21
N GLU A 59 1.76 8.36 -7.00
CA GLU A 59 0.44 8.14 -7.60
C GLU A 59 0.47 7.36 -8.91
N HIS A 60 1.63 6.99 -9.43
CA HIS A 60 1.75 6.25 -10.69
C HIS A 60 1.15 4.84 -10.56
N SER A 61 0.61 4.30 -11.64
CA SER A 61 -0.09 3.00 -11.63
C SER A 61 0.80 1.85 -11.13
N ASP A 62 2.10 1.91 -11.39
CA ASP A 62 3.04 0.90 -10.90
C ASP A 62 3.28 0.98 -9.38
N HIS A 63 2.62 1.91 -8.68
CA HIS A 63 2.66 2.04 -7.23
C HIS A 63 1.29 1.92 -6.57
N VAL A 64 0.17 2.00 -7.33
CA VAL A 64 -1.17 2.12 -6.74
C VAL A 64 -2.23 1.22 -7.36
N GLN A 65 -1.84 0.28 -8.20
CA GLN A 65 -2.79 -0.51 -9.00
C GLN A 65 -3.89 -1.16 -8.18
N SER A 66 -3.58 -1.78 -7.05
CA SER A 66 -4.57 -2.48 -6.23
C SER A 66 -5.10 -1.66 -5.08
N LEU A 67 -4.73 -0.37 -5.01
CA LEU A 67 -5.09 0.48 -3.88
C LEU A 67 -6.61 0.56 -3.66
N PRO A 68 -7.44 0.76 -4.71
CA PRO A 68 -8.89 0.80 -4.49
C PRO A 68 -9.44 -0.51 -3.90
N ALA A 69 -8.97 -1.65 -4.38
CA ALA A 69 -9.45 -2.94 -3.87
C ALA A 69 -9.05 -3.16 -2.41
N LEU A 70 -7.81 -2.84 -2.05
CA LEU A 70 -7.35 -2.98 -0.67
C LEU A 70 -8.09 -2.03 0.27
N SER A 71 -8.31 -0.80 -0.18
CA SER A 71 -8.99 0.21 0.64
C SER A 71 -10.48 -0.07 0.79
N GLU A 72 -11.17 -0.40 -0.30
CA GLU A 72 -12.63 -0.55 -0.31
C GLU A 72 -13.09 -1.93 0.15
N LYS A 73 -12.47 -2.99 -0.38
CA LYS A 73 -12.90 -4.36 -0.09
C LYS A 73 -12.36 -4.87 1.22
N LEU A 74 -11.09 -4.62 1.50
CA LEU A 74 -10.45 -5.12 2.73
C LEU A 74 -10.40 -4.07 3.83
N ARG A 75 -10.80 -2.83 3.54
CA ARG A 75 -10.87 -1.73 4.48
C ARG A 75 -9.56 -1.45 5.20
N ILE A 76 -8.45 -1.58 4.49
CA ILE A 76 -7.14 -1.32 5.04
C ILE A 76 -6.87 0.18 4.98
N PRO A 77 -6.44 0.83 6.09
CA PRO A 77 -6.14 2.26 6.08
C PRO A 77 -5.02 2.60 5.10
N VAL A 78 -5.20 3.69 4.36
CA VAL A 78 -4.22 4.18 3.39
C VAL A 78 -3.61 5.46 3.92
N TYR A 79 -2.29 5.58 3.85
CA TYR A 79 -1.54 6.75 4.28
C TYR A 79 -0.87 7.36 3.06
N CYS A 80 -1.19 8.61 2.75
CA CYS A 80 -0.60 9.32 1.62
C CYS A 80 -0.73 10.83 1.84
N ASN A 81 -0.04 11.64 1.03
CA ASN A 81 -0.23 13.07 1.06
C ASN A 81 -1.44 13.47 0.19
N ARG A 82 -1.88 14.73 0.31
CA ARG A 82 -3.08 15.19 -0.40
C ARG A 82 -2.94 15.14 -1.93
N PRO A 83 -1.84 15.60 -2.53
CA PRO A 83 -1.69 15.49 -3.98
C PRO A 83 -1.81 14.06 -4.48
N THR A 84 -1.25 13.10 -3.76
CA THR A 84 -1.35 11.68 -4.12
C THR A 84 -2.79 11.19 -4.02
N GLN A 85 -3.52 11.56 -2.97
CA GLN A 85 -4.93 11.20 -2.81
C GLN A 85 -5.75 11.71 -3.99
N GLU A 86 -5.59 12.98 -4.35
CA GLU A 86 -6.34 13.58 -5.45
C GLU A 86 -6.03 12.90 -6.78
N ALA A 87 -4.76 12.61 -7.04
CA ALA A 87 -4.35 11.96 -8.27
C ALA A 87 -4.89 10.54 -8.38
N VAL A 88 -4.88 9.77 -7.29
CA VAL A 88 -5.41 8.41 -7.27
C VAL A 88 -6.92 8.42 -7.45
N GLU A 89 -7.62 9.31 -6.78
CA GLU A 89 -9.08 9.43 -6.94
C GLU A 89 -9.46 9.78 -8.38
N TYR A 90 -8.71 10.67 -9.00
CA TYR A 90 -8.94 11.02 -10.40
C TYR A 90 -8.66 9.83 -11.33
N GLN A 91 -7.54 9.14 -11.13
CA GLN A 91 -7.11 8.03 -11.98
C GLN A 91 -8.10 6.87 -11.94
N PHE A 92 -8.62 6.52 -10.77
CA PHE A 92 -9.51 5.37 -10.61
C PHE A 92 -10.99 5.73 -10.58
N GLN A 93 -11.32 7.03 -10.66
CA GLN A 93 -12.71 7.51 -10.64
C GLN A 93 -13.44 7.00 -9.39
N THR A 94 -12.75 6.99 -8.26
CA THR A 94 -13.29 6.51 -6.99
C THR A 94 -12.82 7.40 -5.85
N ARG A 95 -13.55 7.38 -4.76
CA ARG A 95 -13.19 8.11 -3.56
C ARG A 95 -12.24 7.27 -2.73
N LEU A 96 -11.13 7.88 -2.29
CA LEU A 96 -10.14 7.22 -1.48
C LEU A 96 -10.11 7.85 -0.09
N VAL A 97 -10.41 7.06 0.92
CA VAL A 97 -10.35 7.51 2.31
C VAL A 97 -8.93 7.28 2.80
N CYS A 98 -8.20 8.39 2.98
CA CYS A 98 -6.80 8.34 3.37
C CYS A 98 -6.57 9.04 4.70
N ARG A 99 -5.55 8.60 5.42
CA ARG A 99 -4.96 9.36 6.49
C ARG A 99 -3.84 10.19 5.87
N LEU A 100 -4.01 11.52 5.87
CA LEU A 100 -3.10 12.41 5.18
C LEU A 100 -1.89 12.77 6.04
N PHE A 101 -0.75 12.94 5.40
CA PHE A 101 0.44 13.47 6.04
C PHE A 101 1.11 14.49 5.13
N GLU A 102 1.94 15.36 5.71
CA GLU A 102 2.74 16.32 4.95
C GLU A 102 4.16 15.79 4.80
N THR A 103 4.81 16.14 3.69
CA THR A 103 6.20 15.77 3.45
C THR A 103 7.07 16.27 4.61
N GLY A 104 7.86 15.38 5.17
CA GLY A 104 8.71 15.71 6.31
C GLY A 104 8.06 15.52 7.68
N ALA A 105 6.74 15.28 7.72
CA ALA A 105 6.04 15.01 8.99
C ALA A 105 6.25 13.57 9.42
N SER A 106 6.17 13.35 10.74
CA SER A 106 6.19 12.01 11.31
C SER A 106 4.81 11.66 11.84
N PHE A 107 4.46 10.37 11.77
CA PHE A 107 3.22 9.87 12.36
C PHE A 107 3.44 8.45 12.86
N GLU A 108 2.63 8.06 13.80
CA GLU A 108 2.74 6.73 14.42
C GLU A 108 1.53 5.85 14.14
#